data_6780c4aaec88b7a8c2e5dff58c69c47d
#
_entry.id   6780c4aaec88b7a8c2e5dff58c69c47d
#
_cell.length_a   1.000
_cell.length_b   1.000
_cell.length_c   1.000
_cell.angle_alpha   90.00
_cell.angle_beta   90.00
_cell.angle_gamma   90.00
#
_symmetry.space_group_name_H-M   'P 1'
#
loop_
_entity.id
_entity.type
_entity.pdbx_description
1 polymer ?
#
loop_
_entity_poly.entity_id
_entity_poly.type
_entity_poly.pdbx_seq_one_letter_code
_entity_poly.pdbx_strand_id
1 'polypeptide(L)'
;MRFTAGADRTNDSLYHTLEKVYALHRAGQSFEDEFLAFAGRRIKITKATRRNPLMIAVRLVFGDDPANRSNNSRYAQALSQIERILGDTFQPGAVVREIARHGSLDVIVKAARRHRHQGAVGAAAEADRLSRAETVLAPMMARPLSVFQAPEGVGEGYALALIHVDGAGQGRLLRLIPGSTGGAE
;
A
#
# COMPACT_ATOMS: atom_id res chain seq x y z
N MET A 1 -17.09 40.21 -9.26
CA MET A 1 -16.70 38.84 -8.78
C MET A 1 -17.73 38.38 -7.75
N ARG A 2 -18.67 37.54 -8.15
CA ARG A 2 -19.67 36.95 -7.22
C ARG A 2 -19.17 35.60 -6.80
N PHE A 3 -18.67 35.48 -5.59
CA PHE A 3 -18.14 34.25 -5.01
C PHE A 3 -19.25 33.36 -4.45
N THR A 4 -19.24 32.23 -4.79
CA THR A 4 -19.69 30.87 -4.51
C THR A 4 -19.67 30.48 -3.03
N ALA A 5 -20.16 31.31 -2.13
CA ALA A 5 -20.24 31.01 -0.69
C ALA A 5 -21.03 29.73 -0.34
N GLY A 6 -21.87 29.25 -1.28
CA GLY A 6 -22.61 27.99 -1.11
C GLY A 6 -21.79 26.72 -1.39
N ALA A 7 -20.90 26.76 -2.38
CA ALA A 7 -20.07 25.62 -2.73
C ALA A 7 -18.99 25.34 -1.67
N ASP A 8 -18.45 26.37 -1.04
CA ASP A 8 -17.46 26.24 0.01
C ASP A 8 -18.04 25.57 1.26
N ARG A 9 -19.24 25.96 1.70
CA ARG A 9 -19.90 25.33 2.87
C ARG A 9 -20.24 23.87 2.64
N THR A 10 -20.60 23.48 1.42
CA THR A 10 -20.91 22.09 1.07
C THR A 10 -19.63 21.24 1.09
N ASN A 11 -18.52 21.78 0.61
CA ASN A 11 -17.24 21.11 0.63
C ASN A 11 -16.69 20.95 2.06
N ASP A 12 -16.81 21.96 2.90
CA ASP A 12 -16.39 21.91 4.30
C ASP A 12 -17.14 20.82 5.07
N SER A 13 -18.45 20.74 4.90
CA SER A 13 -19.27 19.67 5.50
C SER A 13 -18.85 18.29 5.02
N LEU A 14 -18.55 18.13 3.73
CA LEU A 14 -18.04 16.88 3.17
C LEU A 14 -16.68 16.51 3.78
N TYR A 15 -15.75 17.47 3.89
CA TYR A 15 -14.41 17.20 4.42
C TYR A 15 -14.44 16.77 5.89
N HIS A 16 -15.27 17.41 6.70
CA HIS A 16 -15.52 16.98 8.08
C HIS A 16 -16.18 15.59 8.16
N THR A 17 -17.06 15.26 7.22
CA THR A 17 -17.65 13.92 7.14
C THR A 17 -16.59 12.89 6.78
N LEU A 18 -15.71 13.17 5.83
CA LEU A 18 -14.59 12.30 5.47
C LEU A 18 -13.62 12.08 6.62
N GLU A 19 -13.40 13.09 7.45
CA GLU A 19 -12.61 12.93 8.67
C GLU A 19 -13.25 11.96 9.66
N LYS A 20 -14.56 12.06 9.87
CA LYS A 20 -15.31 11.10 10.72
C LYS A 20 -15.26 9.69 10.15
N VAL A 21 -15.35 9.53 8.82
CA VAL A 21 -15.17 8.23 8.14
C VAL A 21 -13.77 7.68 8.41
N TYR A 22 -12.75 8.51 8.32
CA TYR A 22 -11.37 8.08 8.59
C TYR A 22 -11.18 7.70 10.06
N ALA A 23 -11.72 8.47 11.00
CA ALA A 23 -11.71 8.13 12.42
C ALA A 23 -12.42 6.79 12.70
N LEU A 24 -13.57 6.55 12.07
CA LEU A 24 -14.30 5.28 12.14
C LEU A 24 -13.45 4.12 11.61
N HIS A 25 -12.77 4.31 10.49
CA HIS A 25 -11.87 3.32 9.93
C HIS A 25 -10.72 2.99 10.90
N ARG A 26 -10.06 4.00 11.46
CA ARG A 26 -8.96 3.82 12.42
C ARG A 26 -9.42 3.11 13.69
N ALA A 27 -10.58 3.45 14.22
CA ALA A 27 -11.18 2.73 15.35
C ALA A 27 -11.51 1.27 15.00
N GLY A 28 -12.02 1.03 13.79
CA GLY A 28 -12.33 -0.31 13.29
C GLY A 28 -11.09 -1.20 13.10
N GLN A 29 -9.90 -0.63 12.86
CA GLN A 29 -8.66 -1.40 12.78
C GLN A 29 -8.28 -2.06 14.12
N SER A 30 -8.63 -1.43 15.24
CA SER A 30 -8.36 -1.98 16.59
C SER A 30 -9.35 -3.08 17.00
N PHE A 31 -10.50 -3.17 16.31
CA PHE A 31 -11.60 -4.09 16.62
C PHE A 31 -12.18 -4.64 15.31
N GLU A 32 -11.35 -5.33 14.51
CA GLU A 32 -11.69 -5.68 13.13
C GLU A 32 -12.93 -6.59 13.03
N ASP A 33 -13.01 -7.62 13.88
CA ASP A 33 -14.10 -8.58 13.81
C ASP A 33 -15.44 -7.94 14.20
N GLU A 34 -15.45 -7.14 15.25
CA GLU A 34 -16.64 -6.39 15.70
C GLU A 34 -17.06 -5.34 14.67
N PHE A 35 -16.10 -4.66 14.06
CA PHE A 35 -16.36 -3.70 13.00
C PHE A 35 -16.96 -4.37 11.77
N LEU A 36 -16.43 -5.51 11.35
CA LEU A 36 -16.96 -6.28 10.23
C LEU A 36 -18.35 -6.85 10.54
N ALA A 37 -18.59 -7.34 11.75
CA ALA A 37 -19.89 -7.82 12.19
C ALA A 37 -20.94 -6.69 12.22
N PHE A 38 -20.58 -5.52 12.72
CA PHE A 38 -21.42 -4.32 12.70
C PHE A 38 -21.74 -3.86 11.27
N ALA A 39 -20.72 -3.79 10.41
CA ALA A 39 -20.85 -3.36 9.03
C ALA A 39 -21.73 -4.34 8.22
N GLY A 40 -21.56 -5.64 8.42
CA GLY A 40 -22.30 -6.69 7.71
C GLY A 40 -23.80 -6.68 7.95
N ARG A 41 -24.27 -6.04 9.04
CA ARG A 41 -25.70 -5.81 9.32
C ARG A 41 -26.31 -4.68 8.49
N ARG A 42 -25.49 -3.81 7.88
CA ARG A 42 -25.93 -2.58 7.21
C ARG A 42 -25.57 -2.52 5.74
N ILE A 43 -24.46 -3.13 5.36
CA ILE A 43 -23.96 -3.15 3.98
C ILE A 43 -23.56 -4.56 3.57
N LYS A 44 -23.63 -4.85 2.27
CA LYS A 44 -23.14 -6.12 1.73
C LYS A 44 -21.62 -6.13 1.69
N ILE A 45 -20.99 -6.93 2.56
CA ILE A 45 -19.54 -7.12 2.56
C ILE A 45 -19.19 -8.25 1.60
N THR A 46 -18.49 -7.92 0.52
CA THR A 46 -17.92 -8.88 -0.44
C THR A 46 -16.45 -9.14 -0.13
N LYS A 47 -15.88 -10.20 -0.72
CA LYS A 47 -14.44 -10.48 -0.62
C LYS A 47 -13.58 -9.29 -1.08
N ALA A 48 -14.01 -8.57 -2.12
CA ALA A 48 -13.33 -7.36 -2.61
C ALA A 48 -13.43 -6.20 -1.62
N THR A 49 -14.61 -6.00 -1.01
CA THR A 49 -14.82 -4.95 0.00
C THR A 49 -14.00 -5.21 1.27
N ARG A 50 -13.91 -6.48 1.69
CA ARG A 50 -13.12 -6.88 2.87
C ARG A 50 -11.63 -6.57 2.71
N ARG A 51 -11.10 -6.58 1.47
CA ARG A 51 -9.72 -6.19 1.16
C ARG A 51 -9.48 -4.68 1.21
N ASN A 52 -10.53 -3.89 1.39
CA ASN A 52 -10.44 -2.43 1.48
C ASN A 52 -11.30 -1.92 2.64
N PRO A 53 -10.80 -1.96 3.89
CA PRO A 53 -11.54 -1.54 5.08
C PRO A 53 -12.02 -0.08 5.02
N LEU A 54 -11.26 0.83 4.38
CA LEU A 54 -11.69 2.20 4.13
C LEU A 54 -12.99 2.26 3.30
N MET A 55 -13.13 1.40 2.30
CA MET A 55 -14.37 1.31 1.52
C MET A 55 -15.55 0.90 2.37
N ILE A 56 -15.35 0.03 3.38
CA ILE A 56 -16.41 -0.36 4.32
C ILE A 56 -16.86 0.87 5.10
N ALA A 57 -15.93 1.63 5.69
CA ALA A 57 -16.24 2.83 6.46
C ALA A 57 -16.95 3.90 5.61
N VAL A 58 -16.49 4.12 4.37
CA VAL A 58 -17.15 5.04 3.42
C VAL A 58 -18.59 4.61 3.13
N ARG A 59 -18.83 3.34 2.81
CA ARG A 59 -20.17 2.82 2.50
C ARG A 59 -21.11 2.83 3.70
N LEU A 60 -20.59 2.68 4.91
CA LEU A 60 -21.40 2.79 6.14
C LEU A 60 -21.95 4.21 6.33
N VAL A 61 -21.18 5.23 5.96
CA VAL A 61 -21.55 6.64 6.19
C VAL A 61 -22.32 7.23 5.01
N PHE A 62 -21.89 6.96 3.78
CA PHE A 62 -22.50 7.53 2.56
C PHE A 62 -23.56 6.63 1.91
N GLY A 63 -23.76 5.41 2.47
CA GLY A 63 -24.69 4.43 1.95
C GLY A 63 -24.09 3.52 0.89
N ASP A 64 -24.75 2.37 0.70
CA ASP A 64 -24.34 1.31 -0.24
C ASP A 64 -25.16 1.32 -1.55
N ASP A 65 -25.84 2.42 -1.82
CA ASP A 65 -26.63 2.60 -3.04
C ASP A 65 -25.72 2.60 -4.28
N PRO A 66 -26.13 1.93 -5.38
CA PRO A 66 -25.44 2.00 -6.66
C PRO A 66 -25.16 3.42 -7.16
N ALA A 67 -26.05 4.38 -6.89
CA ALA A 67 -25.87 5.78 -7.24
C ALA A 67 -24.65 6.42 -6.54
N ASN A 68 -24.32 5.97 -5.33
CA ASN A 68 -23.18 6.48 -4.56
C ASN A 68 -21.85 5.78 -4.88
N ARG A 69 -21.87 4.72 -5.68
CA ARG A 69 -20.69 3.87 -5.92
C ARG A 69 -19.46 4.64 -6.43
N SER A 70 -19.68 5.57 -7.38
CA SER A 70 -18.60 6.39 -7.94
C SER A 70 -17.99 7.30 -6.88
N ASN A 71 -18.82 8.00 -6.10
CA ASN A 71 -18.38 8.87 -5.03
C ASN A 71 -17.70 8.08 -3.90
N ASN A 72 -18.27 6.93 -3.50
CA ASN A 72 -17.68 6.07 -2.49
C ASN A 72 -16.28 5.60 -2.89
N SER A 73 -16.10 5.20 -4.16
CA SER A 73 -14.78 4.83 -4.68
C SER A 73 -13.80 6.00 -4.66
N ARG A 74 -14.25 7.20 -5.03
CA ARG A 74 -13.45 8.42 -5.02
C ARG A 74 -13.03 8.79 -3.60
N TYR A 75 -13.95 8.73 -2.63
CA TYR A 75 -13.66 9.03 -1.22
C TYR A 75 -12.70 8.03 -0.60
N ALA A 76 -12.91 6.73 -0.83
CA ALA A 76 -12.01 5.70 -0.36
C ALA A 76 -10.58 5.85 -0.94
N GLN A 77 -10.45 6.22 -2.23
CA GLN A 77 -9.15 6.49 -2.85
C GLN A 77 -8.46 7.70 -2.23
N ALA A 78 -9.21 8.78 -1.97
CA ALA A 78 -8.65 9.98 -1.35
C ALA A 78 -8.19 9.69 0.08
N LEU A 79 -9.02 9.02 0.88
CA LEU A 79 -8.69 8.66 2.26
C LEU A 79 -7.50 7.71 2.33
N SER A 80 -7.39 6.73 1.42
CA SER A 80 -6.22 5.85 1.35
C SER A 80 -4.93 6.61 1.02
N GLN A 81 -5.00 7.65 0.18
CA GLN A 81 -3.84 8.51 -0.08
C GLN A 81 -3.48 9.36 1.14
N ILE A 82 -4.48 9.92 1.84
CA ILE A 82 -4.29 10.68 3.08
C ILE A 82 -3.68 9.78 4.16
N GLU A 83 -4.17 8.54 4.31
CA GLU A 83 -3.63 7.56 5.25
C GLU A 83 -2.12 7.33 5.03
N ARG A 84 -1.69 7.20 3.78
CA ARG A 84 -0.26 7.07 3.45
C ARG A 84 0.57 8.31 3.82
N ILE A 85 -0.02 9.50 3.75
CA ILE A 85 0.65 10.75 4.11
C ILE A 85 0.73 10.90 5.62
N LEU A 86 -0.36 10.60 6.34
CA LEU A 86 -0.44 10.74 7.78
C LEU A 86 0.28 9.61 8.54
N GLY A 87 0.45 8.44 7.91
CA GLY A 87 0.99 7.26 8.57
C GLY A 87 0.14 6.85 9.78
N ASP A 88 0.81 6.48 10.87
CA ASP A 88 0.14 6.08 12.11
C ASP A 88 -0.33 7.26 12.97
N THR A 89 0.08 8.48 12.62
CA THR A 89 -0.22 9.68 13.41
C THR A 89 -1.55 10.29 12.95
N PHE A 90 -2.65 9.92 13.59
CA PHE A 90 -3.94 10.55 13.37
C PHE A 90 -4.26 11.53 14.49
N GLN A 91 -4.56 12.76 14.11
CA GLN A 91 -5.04 13.81 15.02
C GLN A 91 -6.34 14.40 14.46
N PRO A 92 -7.27 14.84 15.32
CA PRO A 92 -8.47 15.55 14.88
C PRO A 92 -8.12 16.73 13.96
N GLY A 93 -8.85 16.91 12.90
CA GLY A 93 -8.61 17.93 11.88
C GLY A 93 -7.52 17.57 10.84
N ALA A 94 -6.82 16.44 10.98
CA ALA A 94 -5.71 16.09 10.08
C ALA A 94 -6.17 15.86 8.65
N VAL A 95 -7.30 15.17 8.45
CA VAL A 95 -7.85 14.91 7.11
C VAL A 95 -8.29 16.21 6.44
N VAL A 96 -8.99 17.08 7.17
CA VAL A 96 -9.44 18.38 6.65
C VAL A 96 -8.24 19.24 6.27
N ARG A 97 -7.21 19.33 7.13
CA ARG A 97 -5.98 20.08 6.86
C ARG A 97 -5.26 19.55 5.62
N GLU A 98 -5.20 18.23 5.47
CA GLU A 98 -4.50 17.64 4.32
C GLU A 98 -5.27 17.88 3.02
N ILE A 99 -6.60 17.82 3.03
CA ILE A 99 -7.42 18.18 1.87
C ILE A 99 -7.21 19.67 1.51
N ALA A 100 -7.22 20.56 2.51
CA ALA A 100 -7.00 21.98 2.30
C ALA A 100 -5.60 22.26 1.74
N ARG A 101 -4.56 21.57 2.22
CA ARG A 101 -3.17 21.67 1.72
C ARG A 101 -3.05 21.29 0.25
N HIS A 102 -3.79 20.30 -0.19
CA HIS A 102 -3.81 19.87 -1.59
C HIS A 102 -4.78 20.69 -2.47
N GLY A 103 -5.56 21.57 -1.88
CA GLY A 103 -6.52 22.45 -2.57
C GLY A 103 -7.85 21.78 -2.91
N SER A 104 -7.91 20.48 -3.15
CA SER A 104 -9.17 19.77 -3.38
C SER A 104 -9.01 18.24 -3.28
N LEU A 105 -10.16 17.59 -3.06
CA LEU A 105 -10.25 16.11 -3.05
C LEU A 105 -9.82 15.50 -4.40
N ASP A 106 -10.11 16.18 -5.52
CA ASP A 106 -9.75 15.68 -6.86
C ASP A 106 -8.25 15.62 -7.09
N VAL A 107 -7.49 16.55 -6.54
CA VAL A 107 -6.03 16.55 -6.62
C VAL A 107 -5.47 15.33 -5.88
N ILE A 108 -6.02 15.02 -4.70
CA ILE A 108 -5.62 13.85 -3.90
C ILE A 108 -5.95 12.55 -4.64
N VAL A 109 -7.15 12.45 -5.24
CA VAL A 109 -7.54 11.26 -6.03
C VAL A 109 -6.63 11.07 -7.25
N LYS A 110 -6.28 12.16 -7.94
CA LYS A 110 -5.32 12.10 -9.06
C LYS A 110 -3.95 11.62 -8.60
N ALA A 111 -3.46 12.10 -7.45
CA ALA A 111 -2.22 11.65 -6.86
C ALA A 111 -2.26 10.15 -6.50
N ALA A 112 -3.35 9.68 -5.88
CA ALA A 112 -3.56 8.27 -5.57
C ALA A 112 -3.52 7.36 -6.81
N ARG A 113 -4.11 7.81 -7.92
CA ARG A 113 -4.09 7.07 -9.20
C ARG A 113 -2.68 7.00 -9.79
N ARG A 114 -1.93 8.10 -9.78
CA ARG A 114 -0.53 8.12 -10.26
C ARG A 114 0.33 7.15 -9.48
N HIS A 115 0.23 7.15 -8.14
CA HIS A 115 0.98 6.22 -7.30
C HIS A 115 0.65 4.75 -7.58
N ARG A 116 -0.62 4.43 -7.79
CA ARG A 116 -1.04 3.07 -8.14
C ARG A 116 -0.45 2.62 -9.48
N HIS A 117 -0.46 3.52 -10.48
CA HIS A 117 0.16 3.25 -11.78
C HIS A 117 1.67 3.04 -11.68
N GLN A 118 2.36 3.90 -10.94
CA GLN A 118 3.81 3.77 -10.72
C GLN A 118 4.17 2.48 -9.98
N GLY A 119 3.41 2.11 -8.96
CA GLY A 119 3.59 0.85 -8.25
C GLY A 119 3.34 -0.38 -9.13
N ALA A 120 2.32 -0.35 -9.99
CA ALA A 120 2.03 -1.45 -10.92
C ALA A 120 3.12 -1.59 -12.00
N VAL A 121 3.61 -0.48 -12.55
CA VAL A 121 4.72 -0.47 -13.53
C VAL A 121 6.02 -0.93 -12.87
N GLY A 122 6.31 -0.48 -11.64
CA GLY A 122 7.47 -0.92 -10.87
C GLY A 122 7.43 -2.42 -10.57
N ALA A 123 6.31 -2.94 -10.09
CA ALA A 123 6.14 -4.35 -9.80
C ALA A 123 6.22 -5.24 -11.06
N ALA A 124 5.67 -4.78 -12.20
CA ALA A 124 5.79 -5.50 -13.47
C ALA A 124 7.23 -5.52 -13.99
N ALA A 125 7.96 -4.39 -13.86
CA ALA A 125 9.36 -4.31 -14.25
C ALA A 125 10.26 -5.17 -13.34
N GLU A 126 9.94 -5.27 -12.06
CA GLU A 126 10.66 -6.12 -11.11
C GLU A 126 10.37 -7.61 -11.35
N ALA A 127 9.13 -7.98 -11.61
CA ALA A 127 8.76 -9.34 -12.00
C ALA A 127 9.45 -9.76 -13.32
N ASP A 128 9.54 -8.88 -14.32
CA ASP A 128 10.25 -9.14 -15.56
C ASP A 128 11.76 -9.29 -15.34
N ARG A 129 12.36 -8.48 -14.43
CA ARG A 129 13.78 -8.63 -14.04
C ARG A 129 14.03 -9.95 -13.32
N LEU A 130 13.16 -10.34 -12.39
CA LEU A 130 13.29 -11.62 -11.68
C LEU A 130 13.13 -12.81 -12.64
N SER A 131 12.16 -12.77 -13.56
CA SER A 131 11.97 -13.81 -14.57
C SER A 131 13.17 -13.94 -15.52
N ARG A 132 13.76 -12.82 -15.92
CA ARG A 132 15.01 -12.84 -16.72
C ARG A 132 16.18 -13.39 -15.92
N ALA A 133 16.31 -12.99 -14.64
CA ALA A 133 17.34 -13.53 -13.76
C ALA A 133 17.18 -15.04 -13.54
N GLU A 134 15.95 -15.54 -13.34
CA GLU A 134 15.65 -16.97 -13.25
C GLU A 134 16.02 -17.70 -14.52
N THR A 135 15.69 -17.14 -15.71
CA THR A 135 16.02 -17.75 -17.00
C THR A 135 17.52 -17.85 -17.20
N VAL A 136 18.29 -16.86 -16.74
CA VAL A 136 19.76 -16.86 -16.83
C VAL A 136 20.38 -17.79 -15.77
N LEU A 137 19.80 -17.84 -14.56
CA LEU A 137 20.35 -18.60 -13.44
C LEU A 137 19.94 -20.10 -13.48
N ALA A 138 18.79 -20.44 -14.06
CA ALA A 138 18.30 -21.81 -14.12
C ALA A 138 19.33 -22.81 -14.71
N PRO A 139 20.00 -22.53 -15.82
CA PRO A 139 21.04 -23.44 -16.33
C PRO A 139 22.30 -23.46 -15.47
N MET A 140 22.55 -22.42 -14.66
CA MET A 140 23.67 -22.36 -13.70
C MET A 140 23.37 -23.14 -12.43
N MET A 141 22.11 -23.16 -11.99
CA MET A 141 21.67 -23.93 -10.82
C MET A 141 21.60 -25.43 -11.10
N ALA A 142 21.54 -25.85 -12.36
CA ALA A 142 21.62 -27.27 -12.76
C ALA A 142 23.04 -27.86 -12.60
N ARG A 143 24.05 -27.03 -12.36
CA ARG A 143 25.40 -27.50 -12.01
C ARG A 143 25.54 -27.46 -10.49
N PRO A 144 25.98 -28.57 -9.83
CA PRO A 144 26.24 -28.52 -8.40
C PRO A 144 27.28 -27.44 -8.14
N LEU A 145 26.90 -26.39 -7.44
CA LEU A 145 27.84 -25.44 -6.87
C LEU A 145 28.72 -26.22 -5.92
N SER A 146 30.03 -26.20 -6.12
CA SER A 146 30.98 -26.74 -5.14
C SER A 146 30.67 -26.10 -3.79
N VAL A 147 30.48 -26.94 -2.77
CA VAL A 147 30.28 -26.47 -1.40
C VAL A 147 31.42 -25.53 -1.06
N PHE A 148 31.17 -24.27 -0.84
CA PHE A 148 32.18 -23.33 -0.38
C PHE A 148 32.01 -23.13 1.13
N GLN A 149 33.13 -23.06 1.84
CA GLN A 149 33.11 -22.68 3.24
C GLN A 149 32.80 -21.21 3.38
N ALA A 150 31.78 -20.89 4.19
CA ALA A 150 31.48 -19.51 4.51
C ALA A 150 32.67 -18.85 5.23
N PRO A 151 32.99 -17.57 4.96
CA PRO A 151 34.01 -16.85 5.71
C PRO A 151 33.71 -16.87 7.21
N GLU A 152 34.77 -16.84 8.03
CA GLU A 152 34.62 -16.73 9.48
C GLU A 152 33.76 -15.53 9.87
N GLY A 153 32.78 -15.71 10.74
CA GLY A 153 31.86 -14.66 11.20
C GLY A 153 30.51 -14.61 10.48
N VAL A 154 30.25 -15.47 9.49
CA VAL A 154 28.94 -15.64 8.89
C VAL A 154 28.20 -16.75 9.63
N GLY A 155 27.18 -16.37 10.43
CA GLY A 155 26.33 -17.32 11.14
C GLY A 155 25.38 -18.07 10.21
N GLU A 156 24.65 -19.02 10.78
CA GLU A 156 23.62 -19.78 10.08
C GLU A 156 22.53 -18.85 9.59
N GLY A 157 22.17 -18.92 8.29
CA GLY A 157 21.12 -18.08 7.71
C GLY A 157 21.26 -17.92 6.19
N TYR A 158 20.48 -16.98 5.65
CA TYR A 158 20.51 -16.64 4.23
C TYR A 158 21.48 -15.48 3.98
N ALA A 159 22.23 -15.54 2.88
CA ALA A 159 23.11 -14.47 2.44
C ALA A 159 22.95 -14.22 0.93
N LEU A 160 23.11 -12.96 0.52
CA LEU A 160 23.23 -12.60 -0.89
C LEU A 160 24.70 -12.66 -1.30
N ALA A 161 25.01 -13.41 -2.35
CA ALA A 161 26.37 -13.54 -2.88
C ALA A 161 26.50 -12.73 -4.17
N LEU A 162 27.49 -11.84 -4.26
CA LEU A 162 27.91 -11.22 -5.49
C LEU A 162 29.01 -12.08 -6.11
N ILE A 163 28.73 -12.65 -7.29
CA ILE A 163 29.65 -13.54 -7.97
C ILE A 163 30.03 -12.90 -9.31
N HIS A 164 31.33 -12.80 -9.58
CA HIS A 164 31.83 -12.48 -10.90
C HIS A 164 32.02 -13.78 -11.68
N VAL A 165 31.49 -13.82 -12.90
CA VAL A 165 31.67 -14.98 -13.82
C VAL A 165 32.57 -14.49 -14.95
N ASP A 166 33.68 -15.18 -15.17
CA ASP A 166 34.60 -14.88 -16.25
C ASP A 166 34.13 -15.47 -17.60
N GLY A 167 34.85 -15.16 -18.67
CA GLY A 167 34.51 -15.64 -20.01
C GLY A 167 34.60 -17.17 -20.22
N ALA A 168 35.18 -17.90 -19.27
CA ALA A 168 35.23 -19.36 -19.23
C ALA A 168 34.11 -19.98 -18.38
N GLY A 169 33.24 -19.15 -17.81
CA GLY A 169 32.12 -19.57 -16.97
C GLY A 169 32.53 -19.94 -15.54
N GLN A 170 33.73 -19.55 -15.10
CA GLN A 170 34.17 -19.75 -13.72
C GLN A 170 33.67 -18.61 -12.83
N GLY A 171 33.00 -18.98 -11.76
CA GLY A 171 32.45 -18.02 -10.78
C GLY A 171 33.45 -17.73 -9.65
N ARG A 172 33.73 -16.44 -9.40
CA ARG A 172 34.48 -15.98 -8.24
C ARG A 172 33.57 -15.18 -7.31
N LEU A 173 33.46 -15.61 -6.06
CA LEU A 173 32.72 -14.87 -5.03
C LEU A 173 33.45 -13.54 -4.76
N LEU A 174 32.77 -12.40 -5.00
CA LEU A 174 33.32 -11.07 -4.74
C LEU A 174 32.90 -10.54 -3.37
N ARG A 175 31.68 -10.80 -2.95
CA ARG A 175 31.13 -10.29 -1.68
C ARG A 175 29.98 -11.16 -1.20
N LEU A 176 29.91 -11.35 0.11
CA LEU A 176 28.75 -11.93 0.81
C LEU A 176 28.08 -10.81 1.59
N ILE A 177 26.78 -10.67 1.43
CA ILE A 177 25.96 -9.72 2.19
C ILE A 177 25.08 -10.57 3.10
N PRO A 178 25.36 -10.62 4.42
CA PRO A 178 24.50 -11.37 5.34
C PRO A 178 23.08 -10.81 5.29
N GLY A 179 22.09 -11.69 5.16
CA GLY A 179 20.69 -11.34 5.33
C GLY A 179 20.45 -10.94 6.79
N SER A 180 19.68 -9.91 7.02
CA SER A 180 19.19 -9.57 8.35
C SER A 180 18.33 -10.74 8.85
N THR A 181 18.84 -11.53 9.75
CA THR A 181 18.02 -12.41 10.58
C THR A 181 17.22 -11.48 11.48
N GLY A 182 15.95 -11.25 11.15
CA GLY A 182 15.01 -10.57 12.02
C GLY A 182 14.99 -11.33 13.35
N GLY A 183 15.65 -10.78 14.36
CA GLY A 183 15.57 -11.30 15.71
C GLY A 183 14.13 -11.24 16.17
N ALA A 184 13.52 -12.39 16.36
CA ALA A 184 12.37 -12.54 17.22
C ALA A 184 12.89 -12.52 18.66
N GLU A 185 12.69 -11.43 19.38
CA GLU A 185 12.57 -11.36 20.82
C GLU A 185 11.14 -11.02 21.19
#